data_81e7dee8150f94502ecdcfa626608de7
#
_entry.id   81e7dee8150f94502ecdcfa626608de7
#
_cell.length_a   1.000
_cell.length_b   1.000
_cell.length_c   1.000
_cell.angle_alpha   90.00
_cell.angle_beta   90.00
_cell.angle_gamma   90.00
#
_symmetry.space_group_name_H-M   'P 1'
#
loop_
_entity.id
_entity.type
_entity.pdbx_description
1 polymer ?
#
loop_
_entity_poly.entity_id
_entity_poly.type
_entity_poly.pdbx_seq_one_letter_code
_entity_poly.pdbx_strand_id
1 'polypeptide(L)'
;MTEKEFSNHTRQLNIESFKKKKFDVLVLGAGITGCGIALDAALRGLSVALIDKGDFGGGTSSRSSKLIHGGLRYLEKKQFKLVMEAVRERDLLRKLAPHRVTPLAFLFPLYRQMRIGFLKMGAGMWLYDLLSLFRTPHMHKTYFSKALLKKEPLLNKKGLRGGFIFYDFFADDTRLTLDVAKAAHEEGAHCANYVKLLGFKKEKNTIHHAAVQDCLSHDIFDISATHFINATGPWSDITRDALTPQCQKRLRPTKGIHLFIKKNLLPVRYATLMQAHDGRFVYLIPWYDNIIIGTTDTEFSGYPDDVHVTPDDISYLLKTTNEYFFPHKITKHDIIVSYAGVRPLVKTDSKDESSIPREHEIFRDASNFITIIGGKLTTYRKMAQEVVDLLTCTPSKTHQRTFQPRLDQGDSPHEIDIDYTVRYEMTETLCDLIFRRTHLYLEAKNRDPSFMNPLAEKLKTKLDWSEERLQSELTHCRLQLTNLTGAPQ
;
A
#
# COMPACT_ATOMS: atom_id res chain seq x y z
N MET A 1 22.18 17.90 -3.39
CA MET A 1 22.68 16.56 -3.75
C MET A 1 22.08 16.21 -5.10
N THR A 2 22.88 15.73 -6.04
CA THR A 2 22.35 15.20 -7.31
C THR A 2 21.62 13.88 -7.01
N GLU A 3 20.41 13.75 -7.50
CA GLU A 3 19.60 12.52 -7.37
C GLU A 3 20.33 11.37 -8.07
N LYS A 4 20.49 10.22 -7.38
CA LYS A 4 21.12 9.04 -7.98
C LYS A 4 20.16 8.44 -9.00
N GLU A 5 20.69 8.02 -10.14
CA GLU A 5 19.95 7.37 -11.18
C GLU A 5 19.36 6.05 -10.69
N PHE A 6 18.04 5.87 -10.91
CA PHE A 6 17.29 4.66 -10.59
C PHE A 6 16.47 4.27 -11.83
N SER A 7 17.15 3.66 -12.80
CA SER A 7 16.70 3.48 -14.18
C SER A 7 16.80 2.03 -14.63
N ASN A 8 16.38 1.76 -15.86
CA ASN A 8 16.64 0.49 -16.54
C ASN A 8 18.14 0.15 -16.56
N HIS A 9 19.01 1.11 -16.87
CA HIS A 9 20.45 0.89 -16.82
C HIS A 9 20.92 0.47 -15.43
N THR A 10 20.47 1.16 -14.39
CA THR A 10 20.77 0.79 -13.00
C THR A 10 20.27 -0.60 -12.67
N ARG A 11 19.07 -0.97 -13.16
CA ARG A 11 18.50 -2.31 -13.00
C ARG A 11 19.40 -3.38 -13.60
N GLN A 12 19.91 -3.16 -14.83
CA GLN A 12 20.81 -4.10 -15.50
C GLN A 12 22.12 -4.28 -14.73
N LEU A 13 22.72 -3.19 -14.25
CA LEU A 13 23.92 -3.25 -13.38
C LEU A 13 23.66 -4.03 -12.08
N ASN A 14 22.47 -3.89 -11.51
CA ASN A 14 22.07 -4.62 -10.30
C ASN A 14 21.92 -6.12 -10.61
N ILE A 15 21.29 -6.51 -11.74
CA ILE A 15 21.20 -7.91 -12.17
C ILE A 15 22.58 -8.52 -12.39
N GLU A 16 23.50 -7.82 -13.03
CA GLU A 16 24.88 -8.28 -13.17
C GLU A 16 25.59 -8.45 -11.80
N SER A 17 25.28 -7.56 -10.85
CA SER A 17 25.78 -7.69 -9.50
C SER A 17 25.18 -8.91 -8.78
N PHE A 18 23.90 -9.21 -8.98
CA PHE A 18 23.24 -10.40 -8.43
C PHE A 18 23.90 -11.70 -8.87
N LYS A 19 24.32 -11.78 -10.13
CA LYS A 19 25.02 -12.96 -10.70
C LYS A 19 26.43 -13.14 -10.13
N LYS A 20 27.12 -12.06 -9.71
CA LYS A 20 28.56 -12.05 -9.41
C LYS A 20 28.91 -11.93 -7.94
N LYS A 21 28.02 -11.33 -7.12
CA LYS A 21 28.33 -11.00 -5.72
C LYS A 21 27.52 -11.88 -4.77
N LYS A 22 28.09 -12.15 -3.59
CA LYS A 22 27.35 -12.63 -2.44
C LYS A 22 26.90 -11.43 -1.60
N PHE A 23 25.61 -11.37 -1.27
CA PHE A 23 25.02 -10.32 -0.44
C PHE A 23 24.93 -10.77 1.03
N ASP A 24 24.89 -9.80 1.96
CA ASP A 24 24.55 -10.11 3.34
C ASP A 24 23.07 -10.46 3.45
N VAL A 25 22.22 -9.76 2.67
CA VAL A 25 20.77 -9.91 2.72
C VAL A 25 20.17 -9.94 1.32
N LEU A 26 19.35 -10.96 1.03
CA LEU A 26 18.42 -10.94 -0.10
C LEU A 26 16.99 -10.75 0.43
N VAL A 27 16.35 -9.67 0.02
CA VAL A 27 14.94 -9.39 0.34
C VAL A 27 14.06 -9.78 -0.84
N LEU A 28 13.11 -10.67 -0.60
CA LEU A 28 12.11 -11.14 -1.57
C LEU A 28 10.81 -10.37 -1.36
N GLY A 29 10.39 -9.59 -2.37
CA GLY A 29 9.20 -8.75 -2.35
C GLY A 29 9.53 -7.28 -2.06
N ALA A 30 9.26 -6.41 -3.04
CA ALA A 30 9.46 -4.96 -2.97
C ALA A 30 8.15 -4.19 -2.71
N GLY A 31 7.29 -4.74 -1.86
CA GLY A 31 6.25 -3.97 -1.17
C GLY A 31 6.85 -3.04 -0.12
N ILE A 32 6.04 -2.24 0.55
CA ILE A 32 6.52 -1.25 1.53
C ILE A 32 7.39 -1.87 2.64
N THR A 33 7.07 -3.10 3.07
CA THR A 33 7.84 -3.80 4.11
C THR A 33 9.21 -4.21 3.59
N GLY A 34 9.29 -4.83 2.39
CA GLY A 34 10.56 -5.25 1.81
C GLY A 34 11.45 -4.07 1.44
N CYS A 35 10.89 -2.99 0.87
CA CYS A 35 11.62 -1.75 0.63
C CYS A 35 12.16 -1.14 1.94
N GLY A 36 11.34 -1.17 3.01
CA GLY A 36 11.76 -0.71 4.34
C GLY A 36 12.90 -1.54 4.93
N ILE A 37 12.86 -2.87 4.78
CA ILE A 37 13.92 -3.79 5.21
C ILE A 37 15.21 -3.51 4.43
N ALA A 38 15.12 -3.35 3.11
CA ALA A 38 16.28 -3.04 2.28
C ALA A 38 16.91 -1.70 2.67
N LEU A 39 16.10 -0.67 2.94
CA LEU A 39 16.58 0.63 3.40
C LEU A 39 17.27 0.53 4.76
N ASP A 40 16.65 -0.13 5.74
CA ASP A 40 17.21 -0.23 7.09
C ASP A 40 18.51 -1.04 7.11
N ALA A 41 18.56 -2.14 6.36
CA ALA A 41 19.75 -2.97 6.23
C ALA A 41 20.91 -2.20 5.56
N ALA A 42 20.63 -1.48 4.46
CA ALA A 42 21.65 -0.66 3.77
C ALA A 42 22.19 0.47 4.66
N LEU A 43 21.30 1.19 5.39
CA LEU A 43 21.69 2.23 6.35
C LEU A 43 22.57 1.71 7.51
N ARG A 44 22.50 0.40 7.80
CA ARG A 44 23.35 -0.26 8.81
C ARG A 44 24.62 -0.87 8.22
N GLY A 45 24.88 -0.66 6.91
CA GLY A 45 26.09 -1.08 6.22
C GLY A 45 26.09 -2.52 5.70
N LEU A 46 24.94 -3.18 5.66
CA LEU A 46 24.80 -4.50 5.04
C LEU A 46 24.70 -4.36 3.52
N SER A 47 25.29 -5.28 2.79
CA SER A 47 25.10 -5.42 1.34
C SER A 47 23.75 -6.09 1.06
N VAL A 48 22.88 -5.40 0.31
CA VAL A 48 21.48 -5.78 0.12
C VAL A 48 21.14 -5.99 -1.34
N ALA A 49 20.48 -7.11 -1.65
CA ALA A 49 19.73 -7.33 -2.87
C ALA A 49 18.23 -7.29 -2.56
N LEU A 50 17.45 -6.51 -3.32
CA LEU A 50 15.99 -6.42 -3.25
C LEU A 50 15.40 -6.79 -4.60
N ILE A 51 14.51 -7.80 -4.62
CA ILE A 51 13.84 -8.25 -5.85
C ILE A 51 12.32 -8.35 -5.65
N ASP A 52 11.57 -8.13 -6.74
CA ASP A 52 10.14 -8.39 -6.81
C ASP A 52 9.77 -9.03 -8.15
N LYS A 53 8.80 -9.96 -8.16
CA LYS A 53 8.29 -10.58 -9.40
C LYS A 53 7.57 -9.60 -10.32
N GLY A 54 7.08 -8.51 -9.77
CA GLY A 54 6.45 -7.39 -10.48
C GLY A 54 7.20 -6.09 -10.18
N ASP A 55 6.48 -4.99 -10.23
CA ASP A 55 7.03 -3.67 -9.93
C ASP A 55 6.97 -3.34 -8.42
N PHE A 56 7.76 -2.34 -8.00
CA PHE A 56 7.75 -1.80 -6.63
C PHE A 56 6.35 -1.43 -6.18
N GLY A 57 5.92 -1.97 -5.05
CA GLY A 57 4.59 -1.72 -4.52
C GLY A 57 3.44 -2.34 -5.31
N GLY A 58 3.69 -3.20 -6.30
CA GLY A 58 2.68 -3.78 -7.20
C GLY A 58 1.56 -4.58 -6.51
N GLY A 59 1.81 -5.10 -5.30
CA GLY A 59 0.84 -5.87 -4.52
C GLY A 59 -0.05 -5.01 -3.60
N THR A 60 -0.18 -5.43 -2.34
CA THR A 60 -1.02 -4.77 -1.31
C THR A 60 -0.64 -3.32 -1.07
N SER A 61 0.63 -2.95 -1.27
CA SER A 61 1.16 -1.61 -1.00
C SER A 61 0.64 -0.52 -1.93
N SER A 62 -0.01 -0.86 -3.05
CA SER A 62 -0.73 0.09 -3.92
C SER A 62 -2.26 -0.04 -3.84
N ARG A 63 -2.75 -0.97 -3.04
CA ARG A 63 -4.16 -1.36 -2.95
C ARG A 63 -4.76 -1.07 -1.56
N SER A 64 -4.20 -0.10 -0.83
CA SER A 64 -4.65 0.28 0.52
C SER A 64 -5.73 1.38 0.47
N SER A 65 -6.24 1.75 1.64
CA SER A 65 -7.11 2.93 1.80
C SER A 65 -6.36 4.26 1.71
N LYS A 66 -5.07 4.24 1.39
CA LYS A 66 -4.18 5.42 1.29
C LYS A 66 -4.13 6.26 2.58
N LEU A 67 -4.23 5.59 3.74
CA LEU A 67 -4.24 6.21 5.06
C LEU A 67 -2.99 5.85 5.86
N ILE A 68 -2.41 6.87 6.48
CA ILE A 68 -1.41 6.76 7.55
C ILE A 68 -2.12 7.18 8.85
N HIS A 69 -2.54 6.20 9.64
CA HIS A 69 -3.46 6.45 10.74
C HIS A 69 -3.09 5.70 12.02
N GLY A 70 -3.40 6.28 13.18
CA GLY A 70 -3.17 5.67 14.49
C GLY A 70 -4.12 4.52 14.83
N GLY A 71 -5.21 4.37 14.07
CA GLY A 71 -6.12 3.24 14.23
C GLY A 71 -7.09 3.38 15.40
N LEU A 72 -7.88 4.44 15.43
CA LEU A 72 -8.93 4.70 16.44
C LEU A 72 -9.79 3.46 16.77
N ARG A 73 -10.08 2.60 15.78
CA ARG A 73 -10.83 1.35 15.95
C ARG A 73 -10.17 0.35 16.92
N TYR A 74 -8.84 0.40 17.07
CA TYR A 74 -8.13 -0.53 17.97
C TYR A 74 -8.31 -0.17 19.44
N LEU A 75 -8.72 1.08 19.76
CA LEU A 75 -9.09 1.47 21.11
C LEU A 75 -10.31 0.71 21.61
N GLU A 76 -11.28 0.45 20.74
CA GLU A 76 -12.45 -0.36 21.08
C GLU A 76 -12.06 -1.79 21.50
N LYS A 77 -10.99 -2.32 20.89
CA LYS A 77 -10.42 -3.65 21.19
C LYS A 77 -9.34 -3.60 22.30
N LYS A 78 -9.18 -2.45 22.99
CA LYS A 78 -8.18 -2.24 24.05
C LYS A 78 -6.72 -2.50 23.65
N GLN A 79 -6.40 -2.41 22.37
CA GLN A 79 -5.05 -2.61 21.82
C GLN A 79 -4.22 -1.32 21.91
N PHE A 80 -4.01 -0.80 23.12
CA PHE A 80 -3.39 0.50 23.35
C PHE A 80 -1.95 0.56 22.85
N LYS A 81 -1.16 -0.51 23.03
CA LYS A 81 0.22 -0.59 22.55
C LYS A 81 0.30 -0.39 21.03
N LEU A 82 -0.60 -1.07 20.29
CA LEU A 82 -0.68 -0.96 18.84
C LEU A 82 -1.08 0.45 18.37
N VAL A 83 -1.97 1.12 19.12
CA VAL A 83 -2.33 2.52 18.83
C VAL A 83 -1.16 3.45 19.09
N MET A 84 -0.46 3.32 20.22
CA MET A 84 0.71 4.14 20.54
C MET A 84 1.83 3.99 19.51
N GLU A 85 2.10 2.77 19.07
CA GLU A 85 3.09 2.48 18.04
C GLU A 85 2.67 3.13 16.71
N ALA A 86 1.42 2.88 16.27
CA ALA A 86 0.92 3.43 15.03
C ALA A 86 0.93 4.97 15.01
N VAL A 87 0.58 5.61 16.12
CA VAL A 87 0.63 7.08 16.24
C VAL A 87 2.06 7.60 16.17
N ARG A 88 3.02 6.95 16.84
CA ARG A 88 4.43 7.34 16.79
C ARG A 88 5.01 7.22 15.38
N GLU A 89 4.77 6.09 14.71
CA GLU A 89 5.22 5.86 13.33
C GLU A 89 4.52 6.82 12.35
N ARG A 90 3.24 7.09 12.53
CA ARG A 90 2.49 8.08 11.75
C ARG A 90 3.13 9.48 11.82
N ASP A 91 3.43 9.94 13.04
CA ASP A 91 4.01 11.25 13.27
C ASP A 91 5.45 11.34 12.75
N LEU A 92 6.19 10.22 12.81
CA LEU A 92 7.50 10.11 12.23
C LEU A 92 7.44 10.17 10.71
N LEU A 93 6.54 9.40 10.07
CA LEU A 93 6.38 9.38 8.61
C LEU A 93 6.03 10.75 8.05
N ARG A 94 5.21 11.54 8.75
CA ARG A 94 4.93 12.93 8.36
C ARG A 94 6.21 13.78 8.28
N LYS A 95 7.20 13.52 9.15
CA LYS A 95 8.49 14.23 9.14
C LYS A 95 9.43 13.70 8.07
N LEU A 96 9.41 12.40 7.82
CA LEU A 96 10.29 11.75 6.86
C LEU A 96 9.82 11.95 5.41
N ALA A 97 8.51 12.02 5.18
CA ALA A 97 7.88 12.15 3.87
C ALA A 97 6.78 13.23 3.85
N PRO A 98 7.10 14.51 4.15
CA PRO A 98 6.07 15.56 4.26
C PRO A 98 5.33 15.82 2.94
N HIS A 99 5.97 15.55 1.80
CA HIS A 99 5.39 15.64 0.46
C HIS A 99 4.45 14.48 0.11
N ARG A 100 4.46 13.38 0.89
CA ARG A 100 3.59 12.20 0.68
C ARG A 100 2.54 12.04 1.76
N VAL A 101 2.84 12.48 2.99
CA VAL A 101 2.00 12.26 4.16
C VAL A 101 1.42 13.58 4.63
N THR A 102 0.16 13.82 4.28
CA THR A 102 -0.52 15.09 4.53
C THR A 102 -1.67 14.93 5.52
N PRO A 103 -1.94 15.97 6.36
CA PRO A 103 -3.05 15.95 7.30
C PRO A 103 -4.40 15.80 6.60
N LEU A 104 -5.27 14.97 7.15
CA LEU A 104 -6.63 14.76 6.69
C LEU A 104 -7.61 14.87 7.85
N ALA A 105 -8.63 15.72 7.70
CA ALA A 105 -9.70 15.85 8.67
C ALA A 105 -10.74 14.74 8.46
N PHE A 106 -11.01 13.98 9.52
CA PHE A 106 -11.99 12.90 9.56
C PHE A 106 -13.22 13.34 10.31
N LEU A 107 -14.37 12.99 9.76
CA LEU A 107 -15.67 13.13 10.39
C LEU A 107 -16.19 11.73 10.78
N PHE A 108 -16.57 11.57 12.04
CA PHE A 108 -17.31 10.41 12.51
C PHE A 108 -18.72 10.84 12.93
N PRO A 109 -19.72 10.75 12.06
CA PRO A 109 -21.09 11.11 12.39
C PRO A 109 -21.74 10.03 13.23
N LEU A 110 -22.50 10.40 14.24
CA LEU A 110 -23.21 9.50 15.14
C LEU A 110 -24.72 9.56 14.90
N TYR A 111 -25.30 8.43 14.58
CA TYR A 111 -26.72 8.23 14.38
C TYR A 111 -27.37 7.47 15.53
N ARG A 112 -28.70 7.59 15.69
CA ARG A 112 -29.46 6.98 16.81
C ARG A 112 -29.34 5.45 16.84
N GLN A 113 -29.25 4.81 15.67
CA GLN A 113 -29.16 3.35 15.54
C GLN A 113 -27.77 2.76 15.81
N MET A 114 -26.76 3.61 15.95
CA MET A 114 -25.40 3.12 16.18
C MET A 114 -25.22 2.57 17.60
N ARG A 115 -24.47 1.47 17.72
CA ARG A 115 -24.16 0.82 19.01
C ARG A 115 -23.25 1.68 19.91
N ILE A 116 -22.46 2.56 19.31
CA ILE A 116 -21.52 3.43 20.04
C ILE A 116 -22.28 4.70 20.45
N GLY A 117 -22.44 4.90 21.74
CA GLY A 117 -23.04 6.11 22.30
C GLY A 117 -22.10 7.31 22.25
N PHE A 118 -22.69 8.52 22.30
CA PHE A 118 -21.96 9.79 22.19
C PHE A 118 -20.88 9.95 23.27
N LEU A 119 -21.19 9.58 24.53
CA LEU A 119 -20.24 9.66 25.65
C LEU A 119 -19.07 8.69 25.50
N LYS A 120 -19.36 7.42 25.12
CA LYS A 120 -18.32 6.41 24.92
C LYS A 120 -17.37 6.82 23.80
N MET A 121 -17.90 7.36 22.70
CA MET A 121 -17.09 7.86 21.60
C MET A 121 -16.26 9.08 22.00
N GLY A 122 -16.83 10.01 22.75
CA GLY A 122 -16.11 11.17 23.29
C GLY A 122 -14.93 10.76 24.18
N ALA A 123 -15.13 9.82 25.09
CA ALA A 123 -14.04 9.27 25.90
C ALA A 123 -12.97 8.59 25.03
N GLY A 124 -13.37 7.87 23.99
CA GLY A 124 -12.43 7.28 23.00
C GLY A 124 -11.61 8.33 22.27
N MET A 125 -12.21 9.45 21.87
CA MET A 125 -11.51 10.56 21.20
C MET A 125 -10.49 11.24 22.14
N TRP A 126 -10.86 11.50 23.39
CA TRP A 126 -9.91 12.02 24.38
C TRP A 126 -8.75 11.06 24.62
N LEU A 127 -9.03 9.77 24.73
CA LEU A 127 -7.97 8.77 24.87
C LEU A 127 -7.07 8.71 23.63
N TYR A 128 -7.63 8.87 22.43
CA TYR A 128 -6.84 8.92 21.21
C TYR A 128 -5.91 10.13 21.17
N ASP A 129 -6.39 11.33 21.54
CA ASP A 129 -5.57 12.53 21.64
C ASP A 129 -4.47 12.38 22.69
N LEU A 130 -4.78 11.79 23.85
CA LEU A 130 -3.80 11.52 24.91
C LEU A 130 -2.71 10.55 24.44
N LEU A 131 -3.08 9.42 23.80
CA LEU A 131 -2.14 8.44 23.26
C LEU A 131 -1.29 9.03 22.11
N SER A 132 -1.84 10.03 21.41
CA SER A 132 -1.12 10.81 20.39
C SER A 132 -0.21 11.88 21.02
N LEU A 133 -0.16 11.99 22.37
CA LEU A 133 0.56 13.05 23.08
C LEU A 133 0.17 14.45 22.55
N PHE A 134 -1.07 14.63 22.12
CA PHE A 134 -1.60 15.86 21.50
C PHE A 134 -0.80 16.37 20.29
N ARG A 135 -0.08 15.47 19.59
CA ARG A 135 0.74 15.78 18.41
C ARG A 135 -0.01 15.73 17.09
N THR A 136 -1.32 15.44 17.10
CA THR A 136 -2.18 15.58 15.92
C THR A 136 -2.22 17.05 15.46
N PRO A 137 -2.43 17.34 14.16
CA PRO A 137 -2.52 18.72 13.66
C PRO A 137 -3.50 19.60 14.43
N HIS A 138 -4.62 19.01 14.86
CA HIS A 138 -5.61 19.61 15.73
C HIS A 138 -6.23 18.52 16.62
N MET A 139 -6.57 18.88 17.86
CA MET A 139 -7.38 18.04 18.74
C MET A 139 -8.76 17.79 18.14
N HIS A 140 -9.38 16.68 18.54
CA HIS A 140 -10.74 16.41 18.12
C HIS A 140 -11.72 17.51 18.56
N LYS A 141 -12.77 17.70 17.78
CA LYS A 141 -13.88 18.63 18.11
C LYS A 141 -15.20 17.88 18.05
N THR A 142 -16.04 18.15 19.04
CA THR A 142 -17.37 17.57 19.18
C THR A 142 -18.42 18.53 18.62
N TYR A 143 -19.37 18.02 17.85
CA TYR A 143 -20.45 18.80 17.27
C TYR A 143 -21.79 18.10 17.47
N PHE A 144 -22.82 18.84 17.92
CA PHE A 144 -24.19 18.41 17.85
C PHE A 144 -24.79 18.55 16.45
N SER A 145 -25.89 17.87 16.18
CA SER A 145 -26.49 17.69 14.84
C SER A 145 -26.55 18.99 14.01
N LYS A 146 -27.11 20.09 14.55
CA LYS A 146 -27.21 21.37 13.81
C LYS A 146 -25.85 21.95 13.44
N ALA A 147 -24.89 21.90 14.34
CA ALA A 147 -23.55 22.43 14.11
C ALA A 147 -22.76 21.54 13.14
N LEU A 148 -22.94 20.23 13.23
CA LEU A 148 -22.32 19.27 12.33
C LEU A 148 -22.83 19.43 10.89
N LEU A 149 -24.13 19.60 10.69
CA LEU A 149 -24.74 19.86 9.37
C LEU A 149 -24.26 21.17 8.73
N LYS A 150 -23.85 22.18 9.51
CA LYS A 150 -23.18 23.37 8.96
C LYS A 150 -21.76 23.05 8.46
N LYS A 151 -21.08 22.06 9.07
CA LYS A 151 -19.75 21.63 8.66
C LYS A 151 -19.80 20.70 7.44
N GLU A 152 -20.74 19.72 7.46
CA GLU A 152 -20.95 18.76 6.37
C GLU A 152 -22.45 18.71 6.02
N PRO A 153 -22.92 19.58 5.11
CA PRO A 153 -24.35 19.69 4.76
C PRO A 153 -24.91 18.46 4.05
N LEU A 154 -24.03 17.64 3.45
CA LEU A 154 -24.41 16.47 2.64
C LEU A 154 -24.83 15.27 3.50
N LEU A 155 -24.58 15.30 4.81
CA LEU A 155 -24.97 14.19 5.70
C LEU A 155 -26.49 14.03 5.76
N ASN A 156 -26.93 12.76 5.79
CA ASN A 156 -28.32 12.43 6.05
C ASN A 156 -28.75 12.96 7.43
N LYS A 157 -29.81 13.78 7.42
CA LYS A 157 -30.30 14.44 8.64
C LYS A 157 -31.09 13.48 9.54
N LYS A 158 -31.65 12.39 8.97
CA LYS A 158 -32.53 11.47 9.69
C LYS A 158 -31.75 10.68 10.74
N GLY A 159 -32.10 10.89 11.99
CA GLY A 159 -31.47 10.20 13.13
C GLY A 159 -30.08 10.69 13.54
N LEU A 160 -29.55 11.75 12.91
CA LEU A 160 -28.25 12.32 13.24
C LEU A 160 -28.28 12.99 14.63
N ARG A 161 -27.41 12.55 15.54
CA ARG A 161 -27.23 13.11 16.88
C ARG A 161 -26.14 14.17 16.96
N GLY A 162 -25.12 14.03 16.12
CA GLY A 162 -23.91 14.84 16.06
C GLY A 162 -22.74 14.03 15.58
N GLY A 163 -21.53 14.39 15.98
CA GLY A 163 -20.32 13.65 15.61
C GLY A 163 -19.04 14.33 16.07
N PHE A 164 -17.95 13.75 15.66
CA PHE A 164 -16.60 14.18 16.00
C PHE A 164 -15.79 14.47 14.74
N ILE A 165 -15.05 15.57 14.75
CA ILE A 165 -14.02 15.84 13.74
C ILE A 165 -12.67 15.65 14.42
N PHE A 166 -11.83 14.79 13.86
CA PHE A 166 -10.48 14.48 14.33
C PHE A 166 -9.52 14.42 13.15
N TYR A 167 -8.23 14.26 13.41
CA TYR A 167 -7.21 14.30 12.36
C TYR A 167 -6.36 13.03 12.38
N ASP A 168 -6.17 12.51 11.20
CA ASP A 168 -5.14 11.54 10.85
C ASP A 168 -4.44 12.02 9.56
N PHE A 169 -3.80 11.14 8.80
CA PHE A 169 -3.10 11.52 7.59
C PHE A 169 -3.51 10.61 6.44
N PHE A 170 -3.45 11.15 5.24
CA PHE A 170 -3.46 10.33 4.05
C PHE A 170 -2.06 10.29 3.43
N ALA A 171 -1.80 9.25 2.62
CA ALA A 171 -0.60 9.14 1.82
C ALA A 171 -0.92 8.55 0.45
N ASP A 172 -0.14 8.91 -0.54
CA ASP A 172 -0.04 8.12 -1.74
C ASP A 172 0.82 6.88 -1.44
N ASP A 173 0.17 5.75 -1.21
CA ASP A 173 0.81 4.51 -0.77
C ASP A 173 1.81 3.96 -1.79
N THR A 174 1.48 4.07 -3.07
CA THR A 174 2.33 3.61 -4.18
C THR A 174 3.58 4.46 -4.27
N ARG A 175 3.41 5.78 -4.26
CA ARG A 175 4.52 6.74 -4.34
C ARG A 175 5.42 6.66 -3.11
N LEU A 176 4.83 6.51 -1.91
CA LEU A 176 5.59 6.30 -0.68
C LEU A 176 6.45 5.04 -0.76
N THR A 177 5.90 3.94 -1.30
CA THR A 177 6.66 2.69 -1.46
C THR A 177 7.84 2.88 -2.41
N LEU A 178 7.63 3.59 -3.51
CA LEU A 178 8.69 3.90 -4.47
C LEU A 178 9.76 4.81 -3.87
N ASP A 179 9.38 5.84 -3.10
CA ASP A 179 10.33 6.72 -2.41
C ASP A 179 11.21 5.93 -1.42
N VAL A 180 10.65 4.92 -0.73
CA VAL A 180 11.42 4.03 0.15
C VAL A 180 12.38 3.12 -0.65
N ALA A 181 11.95 2.59 -1.81
CA ALA A 181 12.81 1.79 -2.68
C ALA A 181 13.97 2.62 -3.24
N LYS A 182 13.71 3.86 -3.70
CA LYS A 182 14.73 4.82 -4.14
C LYS A 182 15.72 5.13 -3.02
N ALA A 183 15.22 5.43 -1.82
CA ALA A 183 16.07 5.68 -0.66
C ALA A 183 16.96 4.47 -0.32
N ALA A 184 16.44 3.24 -0.43
CA ALA A 184 17.25 2.04 -0.24
C ALA A 184 18.37 1.95 -1.27
N HIS A 185 18.09 2.25 -2.54
CA HIS A 185 19.09 2.30 -3.61
C HIS A 185 20.12 3.41 -3.36
N GLU A 186 19.71 4.60 -2.95
CA GLU A 186 20.61 5.72 -2.62
C GLU A 186 21.58 5.36 -1.50
N GLU A 187 21.16 4.53 -0.53
CA GLU A 187 21.98 4.00 0.55
C GLU A 187 22.80 2.75 0.16
N GLY A 188 22.74 2.33 -1.11
CA GLY A 188 23.58 1.27 -1.68
C GLY A 188 22.93 -0.09 -1.83
N ALA A 189 21.63 -0.23 -1.58
CA ALA A 189 20.91 -1.47 -1.92
C ALA A 189 20.83 -1.65 -3.45
N HIS A 190 21.06 -2.89 -3.91
CA HIS A 190 20.84 -3.28 -5.30
C HIS A 190 19.38 -3.71 -5.47
N CYS A 191 18.59 -2.92 -6.19
CA CYS A 191 17.15 -3.14 -6.36
C CYS A 191 16.84 -3.52 -7.81
N ALA A 192 16.00 -4.54 -8.02
CA ALA A 192 15.45 -4.86 -9.34
C ALA A 192 14.00 -5.34 -9.23
N ASN A 193 13.12 -4.69 -10.00
CA ASN A 193 11.76 -5.15 -10.24
C ASN A 193 11.75 -6.23 -11.33
N TYR A 194 10.62 -6.93 -11.50
CA TYR A 194 10.45 -8.01 -12.50
C TYR A 194 11.47 -9.15 -12.39
N VAL A 195 11.93 -9.46 -11.18
CA VAL A 195 12.78 -10.62 -10.89
C VAL A 195 12.02 -11.57 -9.98
N LYS A 196 11.61 -12.72 -10.53
CA LYS A 196 10.77 -13.72 -9.90
C LYS A 196 11.60 -14.83 -9.26
N LEU A 197 11.32 -15.14 -8.00
CA LEU A 197 11.86 -16.34 -7.35
C LEU A 197 11.28 -17.60 -8.01
N LEU A 198 12.14 -18.54 -8.36
CA LEU A 198 11.79 -19.89 -8.84
C LEU A 198 11.91 -20.95 -7.76
N GLY A 199 12.90 -20.81 -6.86
CA GLY A 199 13.15 -21.76 -5.78
C GLY A 199 14.44 -21.47 -5.03
N PHE A 200 14.85 -22.42 -4.17
CA PHE A 200 16.04 -22.27 -3.37
C PHE A 200 16.98 -23.49 -3.53
N LYS A 201 18.28 -23.23 -3.53
CA LYS A 201 19.33 -24.24 -3.40
C LYS A 201 19.82 -24.25 -1.95
N LYS A 202 19.57 -25.33 -1.25
CA LYS A 202 19.87 -25.48 0.18
C LYS A 202 20.64 -26.76 0.48
N GLU A 203 21.46 -26.70 1.53
CA GLU A 203 22.08 -27.86 2.15
C GLU A 203 21.60 -27.96 3.59
N LYS A 204 21.02 -29.11 3.95
CA LYS A 204 20.38 -29.33 5.26
C LYS A 204 19.31 -28.23 5.52
N ASN A 205 19.54 -27.36 6.48
CA ASN A 205 18.65 -26.28 6.90
C ASN A 205 19.19 -24.86 6.55
N THR A 206 20.16 -24.78 5.62
CA THR A 206 20.78 -23.50 5.22
C THR A 206 20.64 -23.29 3.73
N ILE A 207 20.14 -22.13 3.32
CA ILE A 207 20.00 -21.73 1.93
C ILE A 207 21.32 -21.07 1.49
N HIS A 208 21.81 -21.45 0.31
CA HIS A 208 22.99 -20.85 -0.29
C HIS A 208 22.66 -19.93 -1.44
N HIS A 209 21.61 -20.28 -2.23
CA HIS A 209 21.21 -19.50 -3.39
C HIS A 209 19.68 -19.49 -3.52
N ALA A 210 19.16 -18.37 -4.03
CA ALA A 210 17.82 -18.27 -4.60
C ALA A 210 17.95 -18.34 -6.13
N ALA A 211 17.31 -19.34 -6.74
CA ALA A 211 17.16 -19.40 -8.20
C ALA A 211 16.05 -18.44 -8.61
N VAL A 212 16.34 -17.52 -9.53
CA VAL A 212 15.44 -16.45 -9.95
C VAL A 212 15.38 -16.36 -11.48
N GLN A 213 14.31 -15.77 -11.99
CA GLN A 213 14.14 -15.42 -13.37
C GLN A 213 13.93 -13.92 -13.54
N ASP A 214 14.69 -13.28 -14.40
CA ASP A 214 14.36 -11.95 -14.92
C ASP A 214 13.17 -12.10 -15.87
N CYS A 215 12.01 -11.54 -15.50
CA CYS A 215 10.79 -11.64 -16.30
C CYS A 215 10.84 -10.80 -17.60
N LEU A 216 11.81 -9.88 -17.74
CA LEU A 216 11.96 -9.02 -18.92
C LEU A 216 12.87 -9.66 -19.98
N SER A 217 14.00 -10.24 -19.56
CA SER A 217 14.93 -10.93 -20.45
C SER A 217 14.71 -12.44 -20.54
N HIS A 218 13.94 -13.00 -19.59
CA HIS A 218 13.74 -14.44 -19.37
C HIS A 218 14.99 -15.21 -18.88
N ASP A 219 16.08 -14.50 -18.58
CA ASP A 219 17.29 -15.12 -18.03
C ASP A 219 17.03 -15.74 -16.65
N ILE A 220 17.59 -16.93 -16.46
CA ILE A 220 17.56 -17.62 -15.15
C ILE A 220 18.96 -17.59 -14.56
N PHE A 221 19.07 -17.19 -13.30
CA PHE A 221 20.34 -17.12 -12.56
C PHE A 221 20.13 -17.31 -11.07
N ASP A 222 21.23 -17.45 -10.34
CA ASP A 222 21.23 -17.61 -8.90
C ASP A 222 21.68 -16.33 -8.20
N ILE A 223 21.04 -16.00 -7.09
CA ILE A 223 21.49 -14.92 -6.18
C ILE A 223 22.00 -15.57 -4.90
N SER A 224 23.25 -15.27 -4.52
CA SER A 224 23.86 -15.73 -3.28
C SER A 224 23.65 -14.72 -2.16
N ALA A 225 23.22 -15.18 -0.99
CA ALA A 225 23.13 -14.33 0.20
C ALA A 225 23.44 -15.08 1.49
N THR A 226 23.77 -14.34 2.54
CA THR A 226 23.93 -14.90 3.88
C THR A 226 22.57 -15.09 4.56
N HIS A 227 21.68 -14.13 4.41
CA HIS A 227 20.31 -14.14 4.93
C HIS A 227 19.30 -13.92 3.82
N PHE A 228 18.18 -14.62 3.88
CA PHE A 228 17.06 -14.52 2.95
C PHE A 228 15.83 -14.05 3.71
N ILE A 229 15.21 -12.96 3.25
CA ILE A 229 14.05 -12.37 3.91
C ILE A 229 12.84 -12.49 3.00
N ASN A 230 11.83 -13.21 3.46
CA ASN A 230 10.54 -13.30 2.81
C ASN A 230 9.63 -12.16 3.28
N ALA A 231 9.51 -11.12 2.46
CA ALA A 231 8.62 -9.97 2.63
C ALA A 231 7.56 -9.90 1.51
N THR A 232 7.17 -11.06 0.96
CA THR A 232 6.28 -11.17 -0.21
C THR A 232 4.80 -10.96 0.11
N GLY A 233 4.45 -10.51 1.33
CA GLY A 233 3.09 -10.15 1.72
C GLY A 233 2.09 -11.30 1.53
N PRO A 234 1.04 -11.15 0.69
CA PRO A 234 0.05 -12.22 0.49
C PRO A 234 0.60 -13.51 -0.12
N TRP A 235 1.76 -13.46 -0.77
CA TRP A 235 2.46 -14.62 -1.35
C TRP A 235 3.42 -15.29 -0.37
N SER A 236 3.48 -14.85 0.89
CA SER A 236 4.49 -15.36 1.85
C SER A 236 4.42 -16.86 2.06
N ASP A 237 3.22 -17.45 2.17
CA ASP A 237 3.08 -18.90 2.31
C ASP A 237 3.47 -19.65 1.03
N ILE A 238 3.28 -19.06 -0.15
CA ILE A 238 3.73 -19.64 -1.44
C ILE A 238 5.26 -19.64 -1.50
N THR A 239 5.88 -18.53 -1.07
CA THR A 239 7.36 -18.44 -1.01
C THR A 239 7.95 -19.43 0.00
N ARG A 240 7.27 -19.66 1.13
CA ARG A 240 7.65 -20.67 2.12
C ARG A 240 7.50 -22.09 1.59
N ASP A 241 6.45 -22.33 0.82
CA ASP A 241 6.20 -23.63 0.17
C ASP A 241 7.29 -23.95 -0.87
N ALA A 242 7.85 -22.95 -1.55
CA ALA A 242 9.01 -23.12 -2.44
C ALA A 242 10.28 -23.52 -1.68
N LEU A 243 10.41 -23.19 -0.39
CA LEU A 243 11.51 -23.61 0.47
C LEU A 243 11.25 -25.00 1.09
N THR A 244 10.05 -25.22 1.61
CA THR A 244 9.63 -26.44 2.31
C THR A 244 8.21 -26.78 1.85
N PRO A 245 8.07 -27.72 0.89
CA PRO A 245 6.76 -28.12 0.36
C PRO A 245 5.79 -28.56 1.48
N GLN A 246 4.53 -28.16 1.34
CA GLN A 246 3.45 -28.43 2.31
C GLN A 246 3.70 -27.83 3.71
N CYS A 247 4.41 -26.72 3.79
CA CYS A 247 4.63 -26.04 5.06
C CYS A 247 3.30 -25.56 5.68
N GLN A 248 3.25 -25.49 7.01
CA GLN A 248 2.07 -25.00 7.72
C GLN A 248 1.78 -23.55 7.30
N LYS A 249 0.56 -23.29 6.78
CA LYS A 249 0.12 -21.95 6.40
C LYS A 249 0.01 -21.05 7.63
N ARG A 250 0.61 -19.85 7.53
CA ARG A 250 0.62 -18.81 8.56
C ARG A 250 -0.30 -17.65 8.24
N LEU A 251 -0.71 -17.51 6.98
CA LEU A 251 -1.62 -16.45 6.55
C LEU A 251 -3.09 -16.87 6.66
N ARG A 252 -3.93 -15.91 7.01
CA ARG A 252 -5.37 -15.89 6.78
C ARG A 252 -5.72 -14.66 5.94
N PRO A 253 -5.60 -14.76 4.62
CA PRO A 253 -5.77 -13.60 3.74
C PRO A 253 -7.21 -13.08 3.77
N THR A 254 -7.38 -11.75 3.72
CA THR A 254 -8.69 -11.13 3.49
C THR A 254 -8.64 -10.17 2.31
N LYS A 255 -9.73 -10.15 1.54
CA LYS A 255 -9.93 -9.22 0.44
C LYS A 255 -10.51 -7.91 0.96
N GLY A 256 -9.97 -6.80 0.49
CA GLY A 256 -10.55 -5.48 0.67
C GLY A 256 -10.60 -4.74 -0.65
N ILE A 257 -11.76 -4.14 -0.96
CA ILE A 257 -11.92 -3.38 -2.20
C ILE A 257 -12.11 -1.89 -1.94
N HIS A 258 -11.79 -1.10 -2.97
CA HIS A 258 -12.04 0.34 -2.98
C HIS A 258 -12.64 0.75 -4.31
N LEU A 259 -13.57 1.71 -4.25
CA LEU A 259 -14.21 2.33 -5.40
C LEU A 259 -13.73 3.77 -5.51
N PHE A 260 -13.56 4.26 -6.72
CA PHE A 260 -13.28 5.68 -7.02
C PHE A 260 -14.45 6.29 -7.76
N ILE A 261 -14.89 7.45 -7.30
CA ILE A 261 -15.89 8.29 -7.98
C ILE A 261 -15.35 9.72 -8.12
N LYS A 262 -15.90 10.52 -9.02
CA LYS A 262 -15.55 11.94 -9.12
C LYS A 262 -16.04 12.72 -7.90
N LYS A 263 -15.21 13.63 -7.39
CA LYS A 263 -15.50 14.45 -6.21
C LYS A 263 -16.70 15.37 -6.40
N ASN A 264 -16.98 15.82 -7.62
CA ASN A 264 -18.13 16.67 -7.91
C ASN A 264 -19.48 15.97 -7.72
N LEU A 265 -19.53 14.63 -7.78
CA LEU A 265 -20.75 13.86 -7.53
C LEU A 265 -21.16 13.86 -6.05
N LEU A 266 -20.17 13.95 -5.16
CA LEU A 266 -20.39 13.99 -3.71
C LEU A 266 -19.32 14.89 -3.06
N PRO A 267 -19.44 16.22 -3.15
CA PRO A 267 -18.39 17.16 -2.75
C PRO A 267 -18.27 17.32 -1.23
N VAL A 268 -17.96 16.23 -0.54
CA VAL A 268 -17.74 16.21 0.90
C VAL A 268 -16.50 17.00 1.27
N ARG A 269 -16.54 17.58 2.48
CA ARG A 269 -15.43 18.38 3.04
C ARG A 269 -14.46 17.57 3.87
N TYR A 270 -14.92 16.45 4.44
CA TYR A 270 -14.19 15.63 5.38
C TYR A 270 -14.12 14.18 4.92
N ALA A 271 -13.03 13.50 5.22
CA ALA A 271 -13.04 12.06 5.17
C ALA A 271 -14.07 11.54 6.18
N THR A 272 -15.01 10.72 5.75
CA THR A 272 -16.11 10.28 6.61
C THR A 272 -15.97 8.81 6.95
N LEU A 273 -15.99 8.52 8.26
CA LEU A 273 -16.01 7.16 8.79
C LEU A 273 -17.46 6.72 8.98
N MET A 274 -17.90 5.77 8.16
CA MET A 274 -19.27 5.26 8.13
C MET A 274 -19.31 3.86 8.75
N GLN A 275 -20.25 3.59 9.63
CA GLN A 275 -20.52 2.26 10.14
C GLN A 275 -21.60 1.59 9.27
N ALA A 276 -21.26 0.49 8.64
CA ALA A 276 -22.21 -0.32 7.89
C ALA A 276 -23.17 -1.09 8.82
N HIS A 277 -24.24 -1.65 8.28
CA HIS A 277 -25.29 -2.35 9.04
C HIS A 277 -24.77 -3.58 9.81
N ASP A 278 -23.69 -4.20 9.35
CA ASP A 278 -23.02 -5.32 10.00
C ASP A 278 -22.00 -4.87 11.07
N GLY A 279 -21.88 -3.54 11.32
CA GLY A 279 -20.99 -2.95 12.29
C GLY A 279 -19.56 -2.68 11.80
N ARG A 280 -19.20 -3.12 10.60
CA ARG A 280 -17.90 -2.80 10.00
C ARG A 280 -17.81 -1.33 9.57
N PHE A 281 -16.60 -0.82 9.45
CA PHE A 281 -16.37 0.57 9.06
C PHE A 281 -15.97 0.67 7.59
N VAL A 282 -16.61 1.60 6.89
CA VAL A 282 -16.31 2.03 5.53
C VAL A 282 -15.83 3.48 5.59
N TYR A 283 -14.76 3.77 4.89
CA TYR A 283 -14.23 5.13 4.75
C TYR A 283 -14.70 5.74 3.44
N LEU A 284 -15.04 7.01 3.47
CA LEU A 284 -15.21 7.86 2.32
C LEU A 284 -14.15 8.94 2.41
N ILE A 285 -13.20 8.96 1.48
CA ILE A 285 -11.98 9.74 1.58
C ILE A 285 -11.85 10.65 0.36
N PRO A 286 -11.93 11.99 0.51
CA PRO A 286 -11.52 12.93 -0.54
C PRO A 286 -10.05 12.71 -0.89
N TRP A 287 -9.76 12.49 -2.16
CA TRP A 287 -8.41 12.23 -2.66
C TRP A 287 -8.22 12.90 -4.03
N TYR A 288 -7.50 14.01 -4.05
CA TYR A 288 -7.40 14.88 -5.22
C TYR A 288 -8.80 15.24 -5.79
N ASP A 289 -9.03 15.01 -7.08
CA ASP A 289 -10.31 15.24 -7.76
C ASP A 289 -11.31 14.07 -7.66
N ASN A 290 -10.98 13.10 -6.84
CA ASN A 290 -11.78 11.90 -6.67
C ASN A 290 -12.18 11.69 -5.20
N ILE A 291 -13.02 10.69 -4.98
CA ILE A 291 -13.35 10.15 -3.67
C ILE A 291 -13.08 8.66 -3.69
N ILE A 292 -12.39 8.18 -2.68
CA ILE A 292 -12.18 6.75 -2.41
C ILE A 292 -13.27 6.29 -1.44
N ILE A 293 -13.99 5.23 -1.80
CA ILE A 293 -14.96 4.56 -0.94
C ILE A 293 -14.44 3.15 -0.65
N GLY A 294 -14.22 2.82 0.58
CA GLY A 294 -13.71 1.51 1.01
C GLY A 294 -13.55 1.44 2.52
N THR A 295 -13.40 0.29 3.06
CA THR A 295 -13.04 -0.96 2.39
C THR A 295 -14.01 -2.07 2.82
N THR A 296 -14.08 -3.14 2.04
CA THR A 296 -14.66 -4.41 2.49
C THR A 296 -13.64 -5.21 3.31
N ASP A 297 -14.07 -6.26 3.98
CA ASP A 297 -13.20 -7.21 4.69
C ASP A 297 -13.85 -8.59 4.58
N THR A 298 -13.47 -9.35 3.54
CA THR A 298 -14.04 -10.67 3.22
C THR A 298 -12.92 -11.70 3.15
N GLU A 299 -13.15 -12.92 3.62
CA GLU A 299 -12.18 -13.99 3.54
C GLU A 299 -11.79 -14.26 2.07
N PHE A 300 -10.52 -14.57 1.85
CA PHE A 300 -9.98 -14.81 0.52
C PHE A 300 -9.11 -16.07 0.53
N SER A 301 -9.54 -17.09 -0.21
CA SER A 301 -8.84 -18.38 -0.31
C SER A 301 -8.18 -18.63 -1.67
N GLY A 302 -8.33 -17.68 -2.62
CA GLY A 302 -7.77 -17.78 -3.96
C GLY A 302 -6.26 -17.45 -4.01
N TYR A 303 -5.70 -17.59 -5.21
CA TYR A 303 -4.34 -17.13 -5.47
C TYR A 303 -4.30 -15.59 -5.43
N PRO A 304 -3.32 -14.95 -4.77
CA PRO A 304 -3.35 -13.50 -4.56
C PRO A 304 -3.38 -12.66 -5.85
N ASP A 305 -2.88 -13.19 -6.97
CA ASP A 305 -2.92 -12.52 -8.27
C ASP A 305 -4.34 -12.51 -8.89
N ASP A 306 -5.23 -13.43 -8.48
CA ASP A 306 -6.59 -13.57 -9.02
C ASP A 306 -7.63 -12.72 -8.28
N VAL A 307 -7.18 -11.87 -7.35
CA VAL A 307 -8.11 -11.04 -6.57
C VAL A 307 -8.81 -10.01 -7.45
N HIS A 308 -10.13 -9.98 -7.38
CA HIS A 308 -10.97 -9.05 -8.16
C HIS A 308 -12.14 -8.51 -7.33
N VAL A 309 -12.74 -7.43 -7.82
CA VAL A 309 -13.94 -6.82 -7.26
C VAL A 309 -15.17 -7.58 -7.72
N THR A 310 -16.10 -7.86 -6.80
CA THR A 310 -17.36 -8.52 -7.13
C THR A 310 -18.54 -7.54 -7.08
N PRO A 311 -19.68 -7.83 -7.75
CA PRO A 311 -20.87 -7.01 -7.67
C PRO A 311 -21.40 -6.81 -6.23
N ASP A 312 -21.25 -7.81 -5.37
CA ASP A 312 -21.65 -7.74 -3.96
C ASP A 312 -20.79 -6.76 -3.17
N ASP A 313 -19.46 -6.73 -3.42
CA ASP A 313 -18.57 -5.74 -2.85
C ASP A 313 -18.99 -4.31 -3.19
N ILE A 314 -19.30 -4.06 -4.47
CA ILE A 314 -19.78 -2.76 -4.97
C ILE A 314 -21.09 -2.39 -4.28
N SER A 315 -22.06 -3.30 -4.27
CA SER A 315 -23.38 -3.08 -3.67
C SER A 315 -23.29 -2.74 -2.19
N TYR A 316 -22.42 -3.45 -1.45
CA TYR A 316 -22.16 -3.20 -0.03
C TYR A 316 -21.64 -1.79 0.24
N LEU A 317 -20.63 -1.34 -0.51
CA LEU A 317 -20.04 -0.02 -0.33
C LEU A 317 -20.99 1.11 -0.75
N LEU A 318 -21.68 0.95 -1.88
CA LEU A 318 -22.65 1.94 -2.37
C LEU A 318 -23.87 2.06 -1.44
N LYS A 319 -24.39 0.94 -0.91
CA LYS A 319 -25.49 0.94 0.06
C LYS A 319 -25.10 1.74 1.29
N THR A 320 -23.96 1.44 1.90
CA THR A 320 -23.48 2.16 3.08
C THR A 320 -23.31 3.65 2.81
N THR A 321 -22.68 4.02 1.69
CA THR A 321 -22.48 5.41 1.32
C THR A 321 -23.79 6.17 1.12
N ASN A 322 -24.73 5.59 0.40
CA ASN A 322 -26.01 6.22 0.10
C ASN A 322 -26.91 6.39 1.35
N GLU A 323 -26.76 5.54 2.36
CA GLU A 323 -27.44 5.71 3.64
C GLU A 323 -26.96 6.97 4.39
N TYR A 324 -25.66 7.25 4.34
CA TYR A 324 -25.05 8.40 5.04
C TYR A 324 -25.25 9.73 4.34
N PHE A 325 -25.39 9.72 3.02
CA PHE A 325 -25.47 10.93 2.20
C PHE A 325 -26.79 11.13 1.48
N PHE A 326 -27.87 10.45 1.93
CA PHE A 326 -29.20 10.65 1.37
C PHE A 326 -29.65 12.13 1.46
N PRO A 327 -30.26 12.73 0.41
CA PRO A 327 -30.81 12.10 -0.80
C PRO A 327 -29.80 11.90 -1.96
N HIS A 328 -28.54 12.27 -1.81
CA HIS A 328 -27.52 11.99 -2.84
C HIS A 328 -27.41 10.50 -3.06
N LYS A 329 -27.43 10.07 -4.32
CA LYS A 329 -27.40 8.66 -4.68
C LYS A 329 -26.25 8.40 -5.66
N ILE A 330 -25.25 7.67 -5.18
CA ILE A 330 -24.18 7.15 -6.02
C ILE A 330 -24.59 5.78 -6.55
N THR A 331 -24.36 5.54 -7.83
CA THR A 331 -24.69 4.32 -8.55
C THR A 331 -23.43 3.63 -9.07
N LYS A 332 -23.54 2.41 -9.56
CA LYS A 332 -22.43 1.70 -10.20
C LYS A 332 -21.86 2.43 -11.42
N HIS A 333 -22.66 3.23 -12.12
CA HIS A 333 -22.24 3.99 -13.30
C HIS A 333 -21.35 5.20 -12.96
N ASP A 334 -21.38 5.63 -11.70
CA ASP A 334 -20.55 6.72 -11.20
C ASP A 334 -19.12 6.26 -10.83
N ILE A 335 -18.91 4.95 -10.79
CA ILE A 335 -17.59 4.38 -10.46
C ILE A 335 -16.67 4.58 -11.65
N ILE A 336 -15.52 5.23 -11.39
CA ILE A 336 -14.48 5.43 -12.40
C ILE A 336 -13.59 4.19 -12.47
N VAL A 337 -13.14 3.74 -11.29
CA VAL A 337 -12.19 2.66 -11.10
C VAL A 337 -12.54 1.94 -9.81
N SER A 338 -12.31 0.64 -9.79
CA SER A 338 -12.33 -0.15 -8.57
C SER A 338 -11.10 -1.04 -8.50
N TYR A 339 -10.58 -1.28 -7.32
CA TYR A 339 -9.52 -2.27 -7.13
C TYR A 339 -9.74 -3.14 -5.90
N ALA A 340 -9.23 -4.35 -5.98
CA ALA A 340 -9.15 -5.30 -4.88
C ALA A 340 -7.71 -5.48 -4.43
N GLY A 341 -7.49 -5.63 -3.13
CA GLY A 341 -6.21 -5.98 -2.55
C GLY A 341 -6.36 -7.09 -1.51
N VAL A 342 -5.34 -7.92 -1.37
CA VAL A 342 -5.29 -8.99 -0.37
C VAL A 342 -4.46 -8.52 0.83
N ARG A 343 -5.05 -8.58 2.03
CA ARG A 343 -4.34 -8.30 3.27
C ARG A 343 -3.68 -9.59 3.77
N PRO A 344 -2.38 -9.59 4.01
CA PRO A 344 -1.65 -10.76 4.53
C PRO A 344 -1.81 -10.87 6.06
N LEU A 345 -3.04 -11.08 6.55
CA LEU A 345 -3.28 -11.17 7.99
C LEU A 345 -2.70 -12.47 8.55
N VAL A 346 -2.20 -12.39 9.77
CA VAL A 346 -1.68 -13.54 10.52
C VAL A 346 -2.83 -14.48 10.88
N LYS A 347 -2.64 -15.78 10.69
CA LYS A 347 -3.63 -16.80 11.05
C LYS A 347 -3.79 -16.84 12.56
N THR A 348 -5.02 -16.67 13.04
CA THR A 348 -5.42 -16.75 14.44
C THR A 348 -6.65 -17.61 14.57
N ASP A 349 -6.95 -18.09 15.77
CA ASP A 349 -8.17 -18.87 16.06
C ASP A 349 -9.45 -18.02 16.11
N SER A 350 -9.37 -16.73 15.77
CA SER A 350 -10.52 -15.83 15.73
C SER A 350 -11.51 -16.24 14.63
N LYS A 351 -12.80 -16.35 14.97
CA LYS A 351 -13.88 -16.67 14.01
C LYS A 351 -14.25 -15.49 13.11
N ASP A 352 -14.03 -14.25 13.54
CA ASP A 352 -14.40 -13.02 12.84
C ASP A 352 -13.17 -12.36 12.20
N GLU A 353 -13.18 -12.17 10.87
CA GLU A 353 -12.08 -11.55 10.12
C GLU A 353 -11.78 -10.12 10.60
N SER A 354 -12.83 -9.38 10.96
CA SER A 354 -12.68 -8.01 11.47
C SER A 354 -12.00 -7.96 12.84
N SER A 355 -11.94 -9.10 13.55
CA SER A 355 -11.31 -9.24 14.86
C SER A 355 -9.84 -9.66 14.81
N ILE A 356 -9.33 -10.12 13.66
CA ILE A 356 -7.94 -10.56 13.51
C ILE A 356 -7.00 -9.39 13.85
N PRO A 357 -6.02 -9.57 14.77
CA PRO A 357 -5.03 -8.55 15.07
C PRO A 357 -4.27 -8.13 13.81
N ARG A 358 -4.01 -6.85 13.68
CA ARG A 358 -3.19 -6.30 12.57
C ARG A 358 -1.75 -6.08 13.05
N GLU A 359 -1.29 -6.95 13.89
CA GLU A 359 0.10 -7.08 14.29
C GLU A 359 0.87 -7.83 13.20
N HIS A 360 2.16 -7.71 13.22
CA HIS A 360 3.02 -8.51 12.36
C HIS A 360 3.65 -9.65 13.15
N GLU A 361 4.03 -10.70 12.46
CA GLU A 361 4.84 -11.78 12.99
C GLU A 361 6.13 -11.91 12.20
N ILE A 362 7.22 -12.19 12.92
CA ILE A 362 8.53 -12.49 12.35
C ILE A 362 8.93 -13.89 12.88
N PHE A 363 9.27 -14.79 11.97
CA PHE A 363 9.68 -16.14 12.34
C PHE A 363 10.73 -16.67 11.36
N ARG A 364 11.44 -17.72 11.78
CA ARG A 364 12.45 -18.40 10.96
C ARG A 364 11.91 -19.71 10.43
N ASP A 365 11.95 -19.90 9.10
CA ASP A 365 11.59 -21.16 8.44
C ASP A 365 12.83 -22.05 8.20
N ALA A 366 14.02 -21.45 8.15
CA ALA A 366 15.31 -22.10 8.08
C ALA A 366 16.36 -21.30 8.87
N SER A 367 17.57 -21.81 9.02
CA SER A 367 18.62 -21.16 9.81
C SER A 367 18.89 -19.72 9.39
N ASN A 368 18.78 -19.43 8.09
CA ASN A 368 19.03 -18.14 7.48
C ASN A 368 17.86 -17.62 6.63
N PHE A 369 16.63 -18.14 6.83
CA PHE A 369 15.42 -17.68 6.16
C PHE A 369 14.44 -17.13 7.17
N ILE A 370 14.17 -15.83 7.07
CA ILE A 370 13.27 -15.09 7.95
C ILE A 370 12.05 -14.66 7.15
N THR A 371 10.87 -14.95 7.66
CA THR A 371 9.59 -14.50 7.08
C THR A 371 8.96 -13.45 7.97
N ILE A 372 8.48 -12.36 7.35
CA ILE A 372 7.63 -11.36 7.99
C ILE A 372 6.26 -11.33 7.32
N ILE A 373 5.21 -11.42 8.12
CA ILE A 373 3.81 -11.36 7.66
C ILE A 373 2.99 -10.38 8.50
N GLY A 374 1.85 -9.93 7.98
CA GLY A 374 0.96 -9.02 8.70
C GLY A 374 1.40 -7.56 8.65
N GLY A 375 1.01 -6.83 9.71
CA GLY A 375 1.37 -5.43 9.88
C GLY A 375 0.54 -4.44 9.06
N LYS A 376 1.03 -3.21 8.96
CA LYS A 376 0.34 -2.07 8.33
C LYS A 376 1.31 -1.18 7.57
N LEU A 377 0.79 -0.47 6.57
CA LEU A 377 1.52 0.60 5.89
C LEU A 377 2.13 1.62 6.88
N THR A 378 1.37 2.03 7.90
CA THR A 378 1.82 3.00 8.90
C THR A 378 3.06 2.54 9.69
N THR A 379 3.18 1.26 9.99
CA THR A 379 4.21 0.71 10.89
C THR A 379 5.35 0.00 10.15
N TYR A 380 5.41 0.11 8.81
CA TYR A 380 6.37 -0.62 7.99
C TYR A 380 7.83 -0.40 8.41
N ARG A 381 8.17 0.84 8.81
CA ARG A 381 9.53 1.18 9.24
C ARG A 381 9.94 0.40 10.49
N LYS A 382 9.03 0.33 11.48
CA LYS A 382 9.26 -0.43 12.71
C LYS A 382 9.36 -1.92 12.44
N MET A 383 8.48 -2.45 11.57
CA MET A 383 8.53 -3.83 11.11
C MET A 383 9.88 -4.16 10.45
N ALA A 384 10.36 -3.28 9.57
CA ALA A 384 11.66 -3.41 8.91
C ALA A 384 12.80 -3.41 9.92
N GLN A 385 12.79 -2.48 10.86
CA GLN A 385 13.76 -2.39 11.94
C GLN A 385 13.85 -3.71 12.73
N GLU A 386 12.72 -4.29 13.14
CA GLU A 386 12.68 -5.52 13.92
C GLU A 386 13.24 -6.73 13.16
N VAL A 387 13.03 -6.79 11.83
CA VAL A 387 13.67 -7.82 11.00
C VAL A 387 15.19 -7.66 10.97
N VAL A 388 15.67 -6.42 10.75
CA VAL A 388 17.11 -6.17 10.62
C VAL A 388 17.83 -6.25 11.98
N ASP A 389 17.13 -5.98 13.10
CA ASP A 389 17.64 -6.21 14.46
C ASP A 389 18.00 -7.69 14.71
N LEU A 390 17.42 -8.65 13.94
CA LEU A 390 17.80 -10.07 13.99
C LEU A 390 19.10 -10.40 13.23
N LEU A 391 19.59 -9.47 12.41
CA LEU A 391 20.74 -9.66 11.51
C LEU A 391 21.99 -8.96 12.02
N THR A 392 21.85 -7.82 12.70
CA THR A 392 22.96 -7.00 13.16
C THR A 392 22.61 -6.23 14.44
N CYS A 393 23.63 -5.99 15.27
CA CYS A 393 23.51 -5.14 16.46
C CYS A 393 23.67 -3.64 16.15
N THR A 394 23.99 -3.26 14.89
CA THR A 394 24.10 -1.84 14.50
C THR A 394 22.73 -1.17 14.62
N PRO A 395 22.60 -0.04 15.32
CA PRO A 395 21.29 0.62 15.50
C PRO A 395 20.68 1.12 14.20
N SER A 396 19.34 1.06 14.09
CA SER A 396 18.60 1.61 12.96
C SER A 396 18.74 3.13 12.87
N LYS A 397 18.93 3.64 11.66
CA LYS A 397 18.99 5.07 11.32
C LYS A 397 17.82 5.55 10.47
N THR A 398 16.84 4.68 10.17
CA THR A 398 15.69 5.02 9.30
C THR A 398 14.85 6.18 9.84
N HIS A 399 14.83 6.42 11.14
CA HIS A 399 14.14 7.54 11.77
C HIS A 399 14.73 8.93 11.44
N GLN A 400 15.92 8.97 10.84
CA GLN A 400 16.62 10.19 10.43
C GLN A 400 16.61 10.38 8.90
N ARG A 401 16.23 9.34 8.14
CA ARG A 401 16.32 9.35 6.67
C ARG A 401 15.05 9.96 6.09
N THR A 402 15.11 11.22 5.72
CA THR A 402 14.04 11.92 5.00
C THR A 402 14.00 11.51 3.53
N PHE A 403 12.80 11.44 2.97
CA PHE A 403 12.60 11.20 1.55
C PHE A 403 12.55 12.53 0.80
N GLN A 404 13.14 12.55 -0.39
CA GLN A 404 13.19 13.76 -1.21
C GLN A 404 11.95 13.84 -2.12
N PRO A 405 11.32 15.01 -2.26
CA PRO A 405 10.33 15.22 -3.30
C PRO A 405 10.98 15.11 -4.69
N ARG A 406 10.19 14.88 -5.72
CA ARG A 406 10.67 15.00 -7.10
C ARG A 406 11.18 16.42 -7.33
N LEU A 407 12.35 16.53 -7.96
CA LEU A 407 13.00 17.83 -8.18
C LEU A 407 12.36 18.65 -9.30
N ASP A 408 11.57 18.04 -10.17
CA ASP A 408 11.11 18.59 -11.45
C ASP A 408 9.61 18.87 -11.52
N GLN A 409 8.85 18.56 -10.47
CA GLN A 409 7.40 18.78 -10.49
C GLN A 409 6.93 19.70 -9.37
N GLY A 410 6.11 20.69 -9.77
CA GLY A 410 5.08 21.23 -8.89
C GLY A 410 4.15 20.10 -8.39
N ASP A 411 3.38 20.38 -7.35
CA ASP A 411 2.52 19.42 -6.63
C ASP A 411 1.39 18.76 -7.48
N SER A 412 1.43 18.86 -8.81
CA SER A 412 0.40 18.29 -9.69
C SER A 412 0.71 16.83 -10.00
N PRO A 413 -0.13 15.88 -9.56
CA PRO A 413 0.00 14.46 -9.94
C PRO A 413 -0.28 14.20 -11.43
N HIS A 414 -0.61 15.24 -12.19
CA HIS A 414 -1.07 15.17 -13.58
C HIS A 414 -0.01 15.55 -14.62
N GLU A 415 1.11 16.15 -14.21
CA GLU A 415 2.24 16.39 -15.12
C GLU A 415 3.10 15.15 -15.24
N ILE A 416 3.16 14.59 -16.45
CA ILE A 416 3.88 13.37 -16.74
C ILE A 416 5.22 13.74 -17.38
N ASP A 417 6.26 13.72 -16.58
CA ASP A 417 7.61 13.65 -17.11
C ASP A 417 8.05 12.19 -17.23
N ILE A 418 7.88 11.63 -18.44
CA ILE A 418 8.28 10.24 -18.73
C ILE A 418 9.79 10.08 -18.58
N ASP A 419 10.58 11.07 -18.96
CA ASP A 419 12.04 11.02 -18.84
C ASP A 419 12.48 10.87 -17.39
N TYR A 420 11.84 11.61 -16.50
CA TYR A 420 12.07 11.47 -15.07
C TYR A 420 11.71 10.06 -14.58
N THR A 421 10.55 9.54 -14.95
CA THR A 421 10.12 8.22 -14.46
C THR A 421 11.00 7.09 -14.96
N VAL A 422 11.50 7.17 -16.17
CA VAL A 422 12.44 6.20 -16.73
C VAL A 422 13.80 6.32 -16.06
N ARG A 423 14.29 7.53 -15.82
CA ARG A 423 15.63 7.78 -15.32
C ARG A 423 15.75 7.61 -13.79
N TYR A 424 14.71 7.99 -13.04
CA TYR A 424 14.78 8.07 -11.58
C TYR A 424 13.75 7.22 -10.85
N GLU A 425 12.91 6.45 -11.57
CA GLU A 425 11.86 5.65 -10.95
C GLU A 425 11.77 4.22 -11.52
N MET A 426 12.79 3.77 -12.26
CA MET A 426 12.93 2.41 -12.83
C MET A 426 11.61 1.95 -13.49
N THR A 427 11.07 2.78 -14.38
CA THR A 427 9.88 2.46 -15.17
C THR A 427 10.28 1.50 -16.29
N GLU A 428 9.74 0.28 -16.28
CA GLU A 428 10.07 -0.79 -17.23
C GLU A 428 8.90 -1.13 -18.16
N THR A 429 7.67 -0.81 -17.74
CA THR A 429 6.44 -1.17 -18.44
C THR A 429 5.49 0.02 -18.55
N LEU A 430 4.54 -0.06 -19.50
CA LEU A 430 3.46 0.92 -19.61
C LEU A 430 2.57 0.94 -18.37
N CYS A 431 2.36 -0.23 -17.76
CA CYS A 431 1.61 -0.34 -16.51
C CYS A 431 2.30 0.33 -15.33
N ASP A 432 3.64 0.34 -15.27
CA ASP A 432 4.37 1.08 -14.23
C ASP A 432 4.05 2.57 -14.32
N LEU A 433 4.14 3.12 -15.53
CA LEU A 433 3.86 4.53 -15.78
C LEU A 433 2.41 4.89 -15.38
N ILE A 434 1.43 4.16 -15.89
CA ILE A 434 0.00 4.51 -15.78
C ILE A 434 -0.54 4.28 -14.37
N PHE A 435 -0.15 3.20 -13.71
CA PHE A 435 -0.76 2.79 -12.44
C PHE A 435 0.08 3.13 -11.21
N ARG A 436 1.40 3.35 -11.35
CA ARG A 436 2.29 3.48 -10.19
C ARG A 436 3.21 4.70 -10.21
N ARG A 437 3.63 5.19 -11.37
CA ARG A 437 4.43 6.43 -11.45
C ARG A 437 3.53 7.66 -11.55
N THR A 438 2.37 7.46 -12.17
CA THR A 438 1.28 8.43 -12.27
C THR A 438 -0.01 7.81 -11.73
N HIS A 439 -1.12 8.53 -11.77
CA HIS A 439 -2.45 7.98 -11.49
C HIS A 439 -3.39 8.25 -12.68
N LEU A 440 -2.86 8.18 -13.90
CA LEU A 440 -3.62 8.46 -15.12
C LEU A 440 -4.87 7.61 -15.27
N TYR A 441 -4.83 6.38 -14.79
CA TYR A 441 -6.00 5.48 -14.78
C TYR A 441 -7.20 6.04 -14.00
N LEU A 442 -7.00 6.99 -13.11
CA LEU A 442 -8.06 7.63 -12.32
C LEU A 442 -8.71 8.82 -13.02
N GLU A 443 -8.17 9.28 -14.12
CA GLU A 443 -8.77 10.37 -14.87
C GLU A 443 -9.96 9.87 -15.70
N ALA A 444 -11.14 10.50 -15.53
CA ALA A 444 -12.35 10.08 -16.26
C ALA A 444 -12.20 10.17 -17.78
N LYS A 445 -11.43 11.16 -18.27
CA LYS A 445 -11.11 11.33 -19.69
C LYS A 445 -10.30 10.17 -20.27
N ASN A 446 -9.61 9.41 -19.42
CA ASN A 446 -8.73 8.31 -19.80
C ASN A 446 -9.44 6.94 -19.76
N ARG A 447 -10.77 6.91 -19.72
CA ARG A 447 -11.54 5.67 -19.87
C ARG A 447 -11.40 5.06 -21.27
N ASP A 448 -11.21 5.90 -22.29
CA ASP A 448 -10.83 5.43 -23.62
C ASP A 448 -9.37 4.97 -23.61
N PRO A 449 -9.10 3.67 -23.89
CA PRO A 449 -7.73 3.14 -23.87
C PRO A 449 -6.76 3.79 -24.87
N SER A 450 -7.24 4.56 -25.85
CA SER A 450 -6.39 5.21 -26.85
C SER A 450 -5.38 6.22 -26.26
N PHE A 451 -5.66 6.77 -25.07
CA PHE A 451 -4.72 7.68 -24.39
C PHE A 451 -3.37 7.03 -24.09
N MET A 452 -3.32 5.70 -24.02
CA MET A 452 -2.09 4.93 -23.76
C MET A 452 -1.13 4.92 -24.94
N ASN A 453 -1.63 5.05 -26.18
CA ASN A 453 -0.79 4.90 -27.37
C ASN A 453 0.38 5.90 -27.42
N PRO A 454 0.19 7.23 -27.25
CA PRO A 454 1.29 8.18 -27.27
C PRO A 454 2.28 7.98 -26.12
N LEU A 455 1.83 7.46 -24.97
CA LEU A 455 2.69 7.16 -23.82
C LEU A 455 3.56 5.92 -24.09
N ALA A 456 2.98 4.90 -24.69
CA ALA A 456 3.67 3.67 -25.05
C ALA A 456 4.74 3.92 -26.13
N GLU A 457 4.46 4.76 -27.15
CA GLU A 457 5.44 5.16 -28.16
C GLU A 457 6.63 5.93 -27.56
N LYS A 458 6.37 6.82 -26.60
CA LYS A 458 7.44 7.50 -25.88
C LYS A 458 8.30 6.54 -25.06
N LEU A 459 7.68 5.60 -24.33
CA LEU A 459 8.42 4.56 -23.60
C LEU A 459 9.20 3.65 -24.54
N LYS A 460 8.62 3.24 -25.66
CA LYS A 460 9.33 2.46 -26.70
C LYS A 460 10.63 3.13 -27.11
N THR A 461 10.58 4.44 -27.40
CA THR A 461 11.77 5.20 -27.79
C THR A 461 12.82 5.28 -26.67
N LYS A 462 12.38 5.41 -25.39
CA LYS A 462 13.28 5.58 -24.25
C LYS A 462 13.86 4.26 -23.74
N LEU A 463 13.15 3.16 -23.89
CA LEU A 463 13.51 1.83 -23.39
C LEU A 463 13.91 0.86 -24.51
N ASP A 464 14.00 1.37 -25.74
CA ASP A 464 14.39 0.59 -26.93
C ASP A 464 13.55 -0.67 -27.15
N TRP A 465 12.21 -0.52 -27.03
CA TRP A 465 11.29 -1.63 -27.22
C TRP A 465 11.14 -1.99 -28.71
N SER A 466 11.06 -3.29 -29.00
CA SER A 466 10.60 -3.77 -30.28
C SER A 466 9.13 -3.45 -30.54
N GLU A 467 8.68 -3.54 -31.80
CA GLU A 467 7.27 -3.34 -32.14
C GLU A 467 6.37 -4.39 -31.46
N GLU A 468 6.84 -5.64 -31.37
CA GLU A 468 6.12 -6.73 -30.72
C GLU A 468 5.95 -6.42 -29.22
N ARG A 469 6.99 -5.90 -28.56
CA ARG A 469 6.91 -5.50 -27.16
C ARG A 469 5.93 -4.35 -26.95
N LEU A 470 5.94 -3.33 -27.82
CA LEU A 470 4.98 -2.23 -27.76
C LEU A 470 3.54 -2.74 -27.78
N GLN A 471 3.21 -3.63 -28.73
CA GLN A 471 1.86 -4.19 -28.87
C GLN A 471 1.47 -5.06 -27.67
N SER A 472 2.41 -5.81 -27.12
CA SER A 472 2.22 -6.60 -25.90
C SER A 472 1.93 -5.70 -24.69
N GLU A 473 2.69 -4.63 -24.50
CA GLU A 473 2.52 -3.66 -23.40
C GLU A 473 1.15 -2.96 -23.48
N LEU A 474 0.74 -2.54 -24.69
CA LEU A 474 -0.57 -1.94 -24.92
C LEU A 474 -1.70 -2.93 -24.59
N THR A 475 -1.59 -4.17 -25.05
CA THR A 475 -2.59 -5.22 -24.80
C THR A 475 -2.72 -5.54 -23.32
N HIS A 476 -1.58 -5.74 -22.64
CA HIS A 476 -1.53 -6.03 -21.22
C HIS A 476 -2.11 -4.88 -20.38
N CYS A 477 -1.72 -3.65 -20.69
CA CYS A 477 -2.18 -2.48 -19.94
C CYS A 477 -3.68 -2.21 -20.15
N ARG A 478 -4.21 -2.43 -21.37
CA ARG A 478 -5.64 -2.36 -21.66
C ARG A 478 -6.43 -3.38 -20.85
N LEU A 479 -5.96 -4.62 -20.79
CA LEU A 479 -6.58 -5.66 -19.98
C LEU A 479 -6.61 -5.28 -18.49
N GLN A 480 -5.50 -4.78 -17.95
CA GLN A 480 -5.47 -4.31 -16.57
C GLN A 480 -6.43 -3.15 -16.31
N LEU A 481 -6.52 -2.19 -17.23
CA LEU A 481 -7.44 -1.07 -17.10
C LEU A 481 -8.90 -1.55 -17.13
N THR A 482 -9.25 -2.46 -18.04
CA THR A 482 -10.59 -3.06 -18.13
C THR A 482 -10.97 -3.75 -16.81
N ASN A 483 -10.07 -4.51 -16.22
CA ASN A 483 -10.29 -5.16 -14.93
C ASN A 483 -10.54 -4.16 -13.79
N LEU A 484 -9.94 -2.97 -13.84
CA LEU A 484 -10.12 -1.92 -12.84
C LEU A 484 -11.39 -1.09 -13.07
N THR A 485 -11.80 -0.88 -14.31
CA THR A 485 -12.97 -0.04 -14.64
C THR A 485 -14.30 -0.80 -14.58
N GLY A 486 -14.26 -2.14 -14.51
CA GLY A 486 -15.47 -2.97 -14.51
C GLY A 486 -16.30 -2.81 -15.79
N ALA A 487 -15.68 -2.40 -16.90
CA ALA A 487 -16.35 -2.38 -18.19
C ALA A 487 -16.75 -3.83 -18.55
N PRO A 488 -17.99 -4.10 -18.96
CA PRO A 488 -18.36 -5.43 -19.43
C PRO A 488 -17.46 -5.79 -20.61
N GLN A 489 -16.94 -7.03 -20.58
CA GLN A 489 -16.28 -7.65 -21.74
C GLN A 489 -17.28 -7.79 -22.87
#